data_0168aedc6e60d2451b045c5086369a8e
#
_entry.id   0168aedc6e60d2451b045c5086369a8e
#
_cell.length_a   1.000
_cell.length_b   1.000
_cell.length_c   1.000
_cell.angle_alpha   90.00
_cell.angle_beta   90.00
_cell.angle_gamma   90.00
#
_symmetry.space_group_name_H-M   'P 1'
#
loop_
_entity.id
_entity.type
_entity.pdbx_description
1 polymer ?
#
loop_
_entity_poly.entity_id
_entity_poly.type
_entity_poly.pdbx_seq_one_letter_code
_entity_poly.pdbx_strand_id
1 'polypeptide(L)'
;DNAKLSQEILDQIASLRSSVASRDFTQLEDDTMELRTLVYKRDYSSTGDITQLQSVKAELETQIQALVAASGQDTTAVTTDRSGIFSGMVDGWESVITPAVLETITPAQLEQLSGTAVSPEEGAIGKLITSTKWYFVCVLDEADAGELANLRDSDKKVTVRFSRDWSGQVDMTVERISDPENGKVAVALSSKEFLSDTTLLREQTV
;
A
#
# COMPACT_ATOMS: atom_id res chain seq x y z
N ASP A 1 6.33 35.15 3.09
CA ASP A 1 7.27 36.06 2.44
C ASP A 1 7.72 35.46 1.12
N ASN A 2 7.25 36.05 -0.01
CA ASN A 2 7.46 35.52 -1.36
C ASN A 2 8.93 35.43 -1.75
N ALA A 3 9.77 36.32 -1.22
CA ALA A 3 11.20 36.33 -1.52
C ALA A 3 11.87 35.07 -0.92
N LYS A 4 11.47 34.69 0.31
CA LYS A 4 11.97 33.48 0.97
C LYS A 4 11.52 32.21 0.22
N LEU A 5 10.24 32.14 -0.17
CA LEU A 5 9.72 31.00 -0.94
C LEU A 5 10.40 30.89 -2.30
N SER A 6 10.70 31.99 -2.96
CA SER A 6 11.44 32.00 -4.24
C SER A 6 12.85 31.44 -4.06
N GLN A 7 13.54 31.81 -2.96
CA GLN A 7 14.86 31.29 -2.68
C GLN A 7 14.81 29.75 -2.36
N GLU A 8 13.86 29.31 -1.55
CA GLU A 8 13.67 27.89 -1.26
C GLU A 8 13.39 27.08 -2.54
N ILE A 9 12.60 27.61 -3.47
CA ILE A 9 12.37 26.98 -4.79
C ILE A 9 13.65 26.84 -5.60
N LEU A 10 14.49 27.90 -5.63
CA LEU A 10 15.76 27.87 -6.35
C LEU A 10 16.73 26.85 -5.73
N ASP A 11 16.79 26.80 -4.41
CA ASP A 11 17.62 25.86 -3.69
C ASP A 11 17.18 24.40 -3.96
N GLN A 12 15.87 24.13 -3.98
CA GLN A 12 15.32 22.81 -4.31
C GLN A 12 15.57 22.42 -5.78
N ILE A 13 15.48 23.36 -6.71
CA ILE A 13 15.85 23.12 -8.12
C ILE A 13 17.34 22.79 -8.24
N ALA A 14 18.20 23.47 -7.49
CA ALA A 14 19.63 23.19 -7.48
C ALA A 14 19.94 21.79 -6.92
N SER A 15 19.25 21.39 -5.84
CA SER A 15 19.33 20.03 -5.25
C SER A 15 18.94 18.97 -6.27
N LEU A 16 17.76 19.11 -6.91
CA LEU A 16 17.28 18.19 -7.94
C LEU A 16 18.25 18.05 -9.12
N ARG A 17 18.82 19.17 -9.58
CA ARG A 17 19.84 19.14 -10.65
C ARG A 17 21.09 18.41 -10.23
N SER A 18 21.54 18.56 -8.98
CA SER A 18 22.68 17.84 -8.43
C SER A 18 22.43 16.34 -8.37
N SER A 19 21.26 15.93 -7.88
CA SER A 19 20.84 14.53 -7.80
C SER A 19 20.78 13.87 -9.18
N VAL A 20 20.21 14.56 -10.17
CA VAL A 20 20.17 14.09 -11.56
C VAL A 20 21.59 13.98 -12.15
N ALA A 21 22.44 14.96 -11.91
CA ALA A 21 23.82 14.96 -12.42
C ALA A 21 24.67 13.85 -11.83
N SER A 22 24.49 13.53 -10.54
CA SER A 22 25.15 12.43 -9.85
C SER A 22 24.50 11.07 -10.09
N ARG A 23 23.36 11.03 -10.81
CA ARG A 23 22.51 9.83 -11.02
C ARG A 23 22.04 9.19 -9.71
N ASP A 24 21.88 9.99 -8.68
CA ASP A 24 21.25 9.57 -7.43
C ASP A 24 19.77 9.89 -7.48
N PHE A 25 18.94 8.87 -7.69
CA PHE A 25 17.49 8.99 -7.81
C PHE A 25 16.74 8.53 -6.57
N THR A 26 17.45 8.26 -5.47
CA THR A 26 16.87 7.68 -4.25
C THR A 26 15.81 8.58 -3.59
N GLN A 27 15.95 9.90 -3.74
CA GLN A 27 15.03 10.89 -3.17
C GLN A 27 14.30 11.74 -4.22
N LEU A 28 14.40 11.37 -5.49
CA LEU A 28 13.87 12.17 -6.59
C LEU A 28 12.36 12.45 -6.50
N GLU A 29 11.61 11.47 -6.02
CA GLU A 29 10.15 11.60 -5.87
C GLU A 29 9.79 12.57 -4.74
N ASP A 30 10.45 12.44 -3.59
CA ASP A 30 10.26 13.33 -2.44
C ASP A 30 10.67 14.75 -2.77
N ASP A 31 11.83 14.94 -3.38
CA ASP A 31 12.33 16.25 -3.81
C ASP A 31 11.40 16.92 -4.84
N THR A 32 10.82 16.13 -5.74
CA THR A 32 9.84 16.61 -6.73
C THR A 32 8.54 17.04 -6.05
N MET A 33 8.07 16.28 -5.08
CA MET A 33 6.87 16.59 -4.31
C MET A 33 7.06 17.87 -3.49
N GLU A 34 8.22 18.03 -2.87
CA GLU A 34 8.57 19.23 -2.11
C GLU A 34 8.62 20.47 -3.01
N LEU A 35 9.28 20.36 -4.18
CA LEU A 35 9.32 21.44 -5.16
C LEU A 35 7.92 21.86 -5.61
N ARG A 36 7.05 20.91 -5.93
CA ARG A 36 5.65 21.18 -6.27
C ARG A 36 4.94 21.93 -5.16
N THR A 37 5.12 21.50 -3.92
CA THR A 37 4.51 22.13 -2.75
C THR A 37 4.97 23.58 -2.59
N LEU A 38 6.25 23.85 -2.76
CA LEU A 38 6.81 25.19 -2.68
C LEU A 38 6.29 26.11 -3.81
N VAL A 39 6.20 25.57 -5.03
CA VAL A 39 5.64 26.32 -6.18
C VAL A 39 4.18 26.68 -5.93
N TYR A 40 3.37 25.73 -5.50
CA TYR A 40 1.96 25.99 -5.16
C TYR A 40 1.81 27.01 -4.02
N LYS A 41 2.61 26.91 -2.96
CA LYS A 41 2.63 27.90 -1.88
C LYS A 41 2.96 29.30 -2.38
N ARG A 42 3.92 29.43 -3.29
CA ARG A 42 4.29 30.74 -3.87
C ARG A 42 3.15 31.32 -4.71
N ASP A 43 2.57 30.52 -5.58
CA ASP A 43 1.47 30.96 -6.43
C ASP A 43 0.25 31.38 -5.60
N TYR A 44 -0.05 30.67 -4.53
CA TYR A 44 -1.11 31.04 -3.60
C TYR A 44 -0.79 32.33 -2.82
N SER A 45 0.45 32.53 -2.40
CA SER A 45 0.85 33.73 -1.65
C SER A 45 0.97 34.98 -2.52
N SER A 46 1.11 34.79 -3.84
CA SER A 46 1.23 35.93 -4.78
C SER A 46 -0.11 36.46 -5.32
N THR A 47 -1.17 35.62 -5.25
CA THR A 47 -2.44 35.94 -5.92
C THR A 47 -3.51 36.51 -5.00
N GLY A 48 -3.28 36.69 -3.67
CA GLY A 48 -4.49 37.07 -3.06
C GLY A 48 -4.61 37.54 -1.68
N ASP A 49 -5.36 38.56 -1.60
CA ASP A 49 -6.14 38.94 -0.44
C ASP A 49 -6.88 37.70 0.10
N ILE A 50 -6.73 37.42 1.40
CA ILE A 50 -7.42 36.34 2.13
C ILE A 50 -8.92 36.37 1.83
N THR A 51 -9.49 37.52 1.57
CA THR A 51 -10.89 37.73 1.21
C THR A 51 -11.26 37.05 -0.12
N GLN A 52 -10.38 37.08 -1.12
CA GLN A 52 -10.62 36.38 -2.40
C GLN A 52 -10.58 34.85 -2.21
N LEU A 53 -9.65 34.34 -1.41
CA LEU A 53 -9.57 32.91 -1.11
C LEU A 53 -10.80 32.42 -0.34
N GLN A 54 -11.30 33.20 0.60
CA GLN A 54 -12.54 32.92 1.33
C GLN A 54 -13.75 32.92 0.40
N SER A 55 -13.82 33.83 -0.57
CA SER A 55 -14.88 33.89 -1.57
C SER A 55 -14.85 32.66 -2.48
N VAL A 56 -13.67 32.28 -3.00
CA VAL A 56 -13.51 31.07 -3.83
C VAL A 56 -13.86 29.81 -3.04
N LYS A 57 -13.44 29.73 -1.78
CA LYS A 57 -13.81 28.61 -0.91
C LYS A 57 -15.34 28.51 -0.73
N ALA A 58 -16.01 29.61 -0.43
CA ALA A 58 -17.48 29.63 -0.27
C ALA A 58 -18.21 29.26 -1.57
N GLU A 59 -17.70 29.69 -2.72
CA GLU A 59 -18.24 29.31 -4.01
C GLU A 59 -18.07 27.81 -4.30
N LEU A 60 -16.89 27.25 -4.04
CA LEU A 60 -16.62 25.81 -4.19
C LEU A 60 -17.49 24.98 -3.23
N GLU A 61 -17.65 25.40 -1.99
CA GLU A 61 -18.54 24.74 -1.02
C GLU A 61 -20.00 24.74 -1.52
N THR A 62 -20.46 25.84 -2.13
CA THR A 62 -21.80 25.94 -2.73
C THR A 62 -21.94 25.01 -3.93
N GLN A 63 -20.93 24.93 -4.79
CA GLN A 63 -20.90 24.02 -5.94
C GLN A 63 -20.92 22.55 -5.49
N ILE A 64 -20.15 22.19 -4.47
CA ILE A 64 -20.16 20.85 -3.88
C ILE A 64 -21.55 20.51 -3.35
N GLN A 65 -22.18 21.42 -2.60
CA GLN A 65 -23.54 21.20 -2.09
C GLN A 65 -24.56 21.02 -3.21
N ALA A 66 -24.47 21.81 -4.27
CA ALA A 66 -25.35 21.68 -5.44
C ALA A 66 -25.16 20.34 -6.16
N LEU A 67 -23.90 19.90 -6.34
CA LEU A 67 -23.58 18.62 -6.94
C LEU A 67 -24.06 17.45 -6.06
N VAL A 68 -23.86 17.52 -4.75
CA VAL A 68 -24.35 16.52 -3.79
C VAL A 68 -25.88 16.45 -3.82
N ALA A 69 -26.57 17.60 -3.89
CA ALA A 69 -28.02 17.63 -3.99
C ALA A 69 -28.52 17.06 -5.34
N ALA A 70 -27.81 17.33 -6.43
CA ALA A 70 -28.15 16.79 -7.75
C ALA A 70 -27.87 15.28 -7.85
N SER A 71 -26.81 14.79 -7.18
CA SER A 71 -26.46 13.36 -7.16
C SER A 71 -27.21 12.56 -6.10
N GLY A 72 -27.93 13.21 -5.20
CA GLY A 72 -28.56 12.58 -4.02
C GLY A 72 -29.62 11.53 -4.31
N GLN A 73 -30.09 11.41 -5.56
CA GLN A 73 -31.00 10.32 -5.97
C GLN A 73 -30.21 9.09 -6.51
N ASP A 74 -28.97 9.28 -6.93
CA ASP A 74 -28.16 8.24 -7.57
C ASP A 74 -26.98 7.76 -6.68
N THR A 75 -26.86 8.32 -5.49
CA THR A 75 -25.76 7.97 -4.56
C THR A 75 -26.29 7.28 -3.32
N THR A 76 -25.70 6.13 -2.99
CA THR A 76 -25.92 5.43 -1.72
C THR A 76 -24.73 5.63 -0.82
N ALA A 77 -24.94 6.21 0.35
CA ALA A 77 -23.90 6.31 1.37
C ALA A 77 -23.70 4.95 2.03
N VAL A 78 -22.51 4.36 1.85
CA VAL A 78 -22.10 3.14 2.55
C VAL A 78 -21.24 3.55 3.73
N THR A 79 -21.69 3.21 4.93
CA THR A 79 -20.96 3.45 6.17
C THR A 79 -20.46 2.13 6.76
N THR A 80 -19.30 2.16 7.40
CA THR A 80 -18.75 1.03 8.10
C THR A 80 -18.58 1.35 9.59
N ASP A 81 -18.75 0.35 10.43
CA ASP A 81 -18.56 0.42 11.89
C ASP A 81 -17.09 0.32 12.31
N ARG A 82 -16.19 0.06 11.36
CA ARG A 82 -14.76 -0.11 11.59
C ARG A 82 -13.93 0.82 10.73
N SER A 83 -12.84 1.31 11.32
CA SER A 83 -11.82 2.03 10.57
C SER A 83 -10.93 1.06 9.78
N GLY A 84 -10.51 1.45 8.58
CA GLY A 84 -9.66 0.64 7.73
C GLY A 84 -9.24 1.38 6.47
N ILE A 85 -8.47 0.69 5.62
CA ILE A 85 -8.09 1.15 4.29
C ILE A 85 -9.10 0.59 3.30
N PHE A 86 -9.77 1.48 2.56
CA PHE A 86 -10.67 1.06 1.49
C PHE A 86 -9.88 0.80 0.20
N SER A 87 -10.10 -0.36 -0.39
CA SER A 87 -9.57 -0.72 -1.71
C SER A 87 -10.73 -1.02 -2.66
N GLY A 88 -10.78 -0.33 -3.80
CA GLY A 88 -11.77 -0.57 -4.86
C GLY A 88 -11.54 -1.87 -5.64
N MET A 89 -10.43 -2.58 -5.39
CA MET A 89 -10.15 -3.86 -6.03
C MET A 89 -10.61 -5.03 -5.17
N VAL A 90 -11.50 -5.83 -5.74
CA VAL A 90 -11.99 -7.09 -5.17
C VAL A 90 -11.76 -8.18 -6.21
N ASP A 91 -11.14 -9.27 -5.82
CA ASP A 91 -10.81 -10.38 -6.72
C ASP A 91 -11.47 -11.70 -6.34
N GLY A 92 -12.29 -11.69 -5.28
CA GLY A 92 -13.02 -12.85 -4.76
C GLY A 92 -12.24 -13.70 -3.76
N TRP A 93 -10.95 -13.44 -3.61
CA TRP A 93 -10.12 -14.18 -2.65
C TRP A 93 -10.32 -13.76 -1.19
N GLU A 94 -11.03 -12.66 -0.96
CA GLU A 94 -11.25 -12.08 0.36
C GLU A 94 -11.94 -13.04 1.34
N SER A 95 -12.83 -13.90 0.81
CA SER A 95 -13.55 -14.90 1.60
C SER A 95 -12.83 -16.26 1.67
N VAL A 96 -11.87 -16.50 0.77
CA VAL A 96 -11.15 -17.77 0.65
C VAL A 96 -9.84 -17.74 1.43
N ILE A 97 -9.04 -16.70 1.22
CA ILE A 97 -7.75 -16.52 1.91
C ILE A 97 -7.96 -15.66 3.14
N THR A 98 -8.29 -16.29 4.25
CA THR A 98 -8.45 -15.63 5.55
C THR A 98 -7.29 -15.96 6.48
N PRO A 99 -7.04 -15.19 7.55
CA PRO A 99 -6.02 -15.52 8.54
C PRO A 99 -6.16 -16.92 9.13
N ALA A 100 -7.39 -17.43 9.26
CA ALA A 100 -7.64 -18.79 9.75
C ALA A 100 -7.11 -19.90 8.82
N VAL A 101 -7.12 -19.66 7.50
CA VAL A 101 -6.54 -20.59 6.53
C VAL A 101 -5.03 -20.71 6.71
N LEU A 102 -4.36 -19.63 7.11
CA LEU A 102 -2.91 -19.62 7.33
C LEU A 102 -2.48 -20.50 8.50
N GLU A 103 -3.37 -20.76 9.46
CA GLU A 103 -3.08 -21.63 10.60
C GLU A 103 -2.93 -23.11 10.20
N THR A 104 -3.53 -23.49 9.08
CA THR A 104 -3.57 -24.92 8.63
C THR A 104 -2.98 -25.13 7.25
N ILE A 105 -2.58 -24.06 6.53
CA ILE A 105 -2.14 -24.17 5.14
C ILE A 105 -0.95 -25.12 4.97
N THR A 106 -1.06 -25.98 3.96
CA THR A 106 -0.02 -26.94 3.57
C THR A 106 0.52 -26.60 2.18
N PRO A 107 1.68 -27.16 1.77
CA PRO A 107 2.21 -26.98 0.42
C PRO A 107 1.20 -27.31 -0.69
N ALA A 108 0.53 -28.47 -0.57
CA ALA A 108 -0.46 -28.91 -1.55
C ALA A 108 -1.67 -27.97 -1.63
N GLN A 109 -2.14 -27.46 -0.50
CA GLN A 109 -3.24 -26.50 -0.46
C GLN A 109 -2.84 -25.18 -1.10
N LEU A 110 -1.62 -24.68 -0.87
CA LEU A 110 -1.16 -23.43 -1.49
C LEU A 110 -1.05 -23.57 -3.01
N GLU A 111 -0.55 -24.69 -3.51
CA GLU A 111 -0.49 -24.99 -4.93
C GLU A 111 -1.89 -25.09 -5.55
N GLN A 112 -2.84 -25.70 -4.87
CA GLN A 112 -4.23 -25.77 -5.29
C GLN A 112 -4.86 -24.36 -5.36
N LEU A 113 -4.63 -23.52 -4.38
CA LEU A 113 -5.12 -22.13 -4.36
C LEU A 113 -4.58 -21.35 -5.56
N SER A 114 -3.28 -21.43 -5.86
CA SER A 114 -2.68 -20.70 -6.99
C SER A 114 -3.23 -21.13 -8.36
N GLY A 115 -3.73 -22.35 -8.47
CA GLY A 115 -4.36 -22.88 -9.69
C GLY A 115 -5.87 -22.63 -9.81
N THR A 116 -6.50 -22.03 -8.79
CA THR A 116 -7.95 -21.87 -8.73
C THR A 116 -8.35 -20.47 -9.21
N ALA A 117 -9.32 -20.37 -10.11
CA ALA A 117 -9.95 -19.11 -10.48
C ALA A 117 -11.11 -18.81 -9.53
N VAL A 118 -11.10 -17.63 -8.92
CA VAL A 118 -12.17 -17.13 -8.04
C VAL A 118 -12.73 -15.85 -8.67
N SER A 119 -14.03 -15.65 -8.56
CA SER A 119 -14.69 -14.43 -9.02
C SER A 119 -15.16 -13.60 -7.82
N PRO A 120 -15.09 -12.28 -7.89
CA PRO A 120 -15.64 -11.43 -6.85
C PRO A 120 -17.15 -11.65 -6.69
N GLU A 121 -17.65 -11.37 -5.51
CA GLU A 121 -19.08 -11.40 -5.22
C GLU A 121 -19.81 -10.35 -6.08
N GLU A 122 -20.98 -10.73 -6.63
CA GLU A 122 -21.77 -9.82 -7.47
C GLU A 122 -22.17 -8.58 -6.68
N GLY A 123 -21.91 -7.41 -7.26
CA GLY A 123 -22.21 -6.13 -6.61
C GLY A 123 -21.15 -5.65 -5.61
N ALA A 124 -20.03 -6.36 -5.44
CA ALA A 124 -18.93 -5.90 -4.62
C ALA A 124 -18.30 -4.61 -5.20
N ILE A 125 -18.31 -3.53 -4.43
CA ILE A 125 -17.76 -2.22 -4.81
C ILE A 125 -16.33 -2.00 -4.31
N GLY A 126 -15.87 -2.84 -3.40
CA GLY A 126 -14.55 -2.73 -2.79
C GLY A 126 -14.44 -3.59 -1.53
N LYS A 127 -13.27 -3.54 -0.92
CA LYS A 127 -12.98 -4.22 0.35
C LYS A 127 -12.45 -3.24 1.39
N LEU A 128 -12.75 -3.47 2.65
CA LEU A 128 -12.21 -2.73 3.78
C LEU A 128 -11.14 -3.57 4.49
N ILE A 129 -9.93 -3.09 4.47
CA ILE A 129 -8.79 -3.73 5.15
C ILE A 129 -8.70 -3.15 6.55
N THR A 130 -9.10 -3.94 7.54
CA THR A 130 -9.15 -3.53 8.94
C THR A 130 -7.92 -3.92 9.75
N SER A 131 -7.06 -4.78 9.20
CA SER A 131 -5.80 -5.19 9.82
C SER A 131 -4.65 -4.32 9.36
N THR A 132 -3.73 -4.02 10.25
CA THR A 132 -2.42 -3.41 9.91
C THR A 132 -1.38 -4.46 9.54
N LYS A 133 -1.70 -5.74 9.69
CA LYS A 133 -0.82 -6.87 9.44
C LYS A 133 -1.24 -7.58 8.15
N TRP A 134 -0.28 -7.82 7.28
CA TRP A 134 -0.46 -8.62 6.08
C TRP A 134 0.48 -9.82 6.08
N TYR A 135 0.19 -10.79 5.24
CA TYR A 135 0.90 -12.07 5.20
C TYR A 135 1.39 -12.38 3.80
N PHE A 136 2.56 -12.98 3.75
CA PHE A 136 3.11 -13.60 2.55
C PHE A 136 3.31 -15.10 2.83
N VAL A 137 2.83 -15.95 1.94
CA VAL A 137 2.94 -17.40 2.07
C VAL A 137 3.67 -17.97 0.88
N CYS A 138 4.68 -18.77 1.13
CA CYS A 138 5.47 -19.44 0.09
C CYS A 138 5.70 -20.91 0.42
N VAL A 139 6.09 -21.69 -0.58
CA VAL A 139 6.55 -23.06 -0.43
C VAL A 139 8.06 -23.07 -0.56
N LEU A 140 8.74 -23.69 0.40
CA LEU A 140 10.18 -23.89 0.43
C LEU A 140 10.51 -25.38 0.57
N ASP A 141 11.72 -25.74 0.19
CA ASP A 141 12.25 -27.05 0.51
C ASP A 141 12.48 -27.16 2.04
N GLU A 142 12.22 -28.34 2.61
CA GLU A 142 12.32 -28.57 4.06
C GLU A 142 13.73 -28.22 4.60
N ALA A 143 14.76 -28.47 3.79
CA ALA A 143 16.14 -28.15 4.16
C ALA A 143 16.35 -26.63 4.36
N ASP A 144 15.80 -25.80 3.49
CA ASP A 144 15.94 -24.34 3.53
C ASP A 144 15.07 -23.74 4.67
N ALA A 145 13.96 -24.37 4.97
CA ALA A 145 13.07 -23.92 6.05
C ALA A 145 13.66 -24.10 7.45
N GLY A 146 14.67 -24.95 7.63
CA GLY A 146 15.35 -25.14 8.91
C GLY A 146 16.00 -23.86 9.46
N GLU A 147 16.54 -23.01 8.60
CA GLU A 147 17.09 -21.70 8.99
C GLU A 147 15.98 -20.74 9.46
N LEU A 148 14.85 -20.76 8.79
CA LEU A 148 13.69 -19.93 9.16
C LEU A 148 13.07 -20.37 10.49
N ALA A 149 13.10 -21.65 10.82
CA ALA A 149 12.67 -22.14 12.13
C ALA A 149 13.54 -21.56 13.26
N ASN A 150 14.86 -21.50 13.07
CA ASN A 150 15.77 -20.87 14.03
C ASN A 150 15.51 -19.36 14.18
N LEU A 151 15.16 -18.66 13.11
CA LEU A 151 14.80 -17.24 13.15
C LEU A 151 13.48 -17.05 13.93
N ARG A 152 12.48 -17.86 13.67
CA ARG A 152 11.20 -17.83 14.39
C ARG A 152 11.41 -18.03 15.90
N ASP A 153 12.15 -19.05 16.28
CA ASP A 153 12.37 -19.40 17.69
C ASP A 153 13.23 -18.36 18.44
N SER A 154 13.98 -17.54 17.72
CA SER A 154 14.77 -16.43 18.25
C SER A 154 14.08 -15.06 18.12
N ASP A 155 12.83 -15.01 17.67
CA ASP A 155 12.05 -13.79 17.41
C ASP A 155 12.76 -12.79 16.47
N LYS A 156 13.57 -13.34 15.55
CA LYS A 156 14.26 -12.55 14.53
C LYS A 156 13.44 -12.48 13.25
N LYS A 157 13.62 -11.38 12.53
CA LYS A 157 12.97 -11.17 11.24
C LYS A 157 13.81 -11.74 10.10
N VAL A 158 13.14 -12.09 9.02
CA VAL A 158 13.74 -12.40 7.72
C VAL A 158 13.48 -11.25 6.76
N THR A 159 14.50 -10.81 6.04
CA THR A 159 14.34 -9.80 5.00
C THR A 159 13.94 -10.48 3.70
N VAL A 160 12.74 -10.21 3.23
CA VAL A 160 12.20 -10.72 1.96
C VAL A 160 12.33 -9.63 0.90
N ARG A 161 12.88 -9.99 -0.26
CA ARG A 161 12.98 -9.10 -1.40
C ARG A 161 11.96 -9.50 -2.45
N PHE A 162 11.01 -8.62 -2.73
CA PHE A 162 10.03 -8.78 -3.78
C PHE A 162 10.56 -8.21 -5.10
N SER A 163 10.26 -8.86 -6.23
CA SER A 163 10.80 -8.48 -7.54
C SER A 163 9.76 -8.44 -8.67
N ARG A 164 8.52 -8.87 -8.40
CA ARG A 164 7.42 -8.83 -9.36
C ARG A 164 6.40 -7.78 -8.92
N ASP A 165 5.80 -7.05 -9.86
CA ASP A 165 4.75 -6.03 -9.69
C ASP A 165 5.09 -4.91 -8.70
N TRP A 166 5.62 -5.25 -7.57
CA TRP A 166 6.20 -4.36 -6.58
C TRP A 166 7.63 -4.81 -6.24
N SER A 167 8.58 -3.88 -6.34
CA SER A 167 9.99 -4.15 -6.01
C SER A 167 10.35 -3.49 -4.69
N GLY A 168 10.59 -4.28 -3.67
CA GLY A 168 10.94 -3.76 -2.34
C GLY A 168 11.53 -4.84 -1.43
N GLN A 169 12.10 -4.40 -0.34
CA GLN A 169 12.59 -5.25 0.75
C GLN A 169 11.73 -5.01 1.98
N VAL A 170 11.31 -6.09 2.64
CA VAL A 170 10.48 -6.04 3.83
C VAL A 170 11.03 -6.97 4.88
N ASP A 171 11.14 -6.48 6.10
CA ASP A 171 11.44 -7.31 7.26
C ASP A 171 10.18 -7.98 7.77
N MET A 172 10.14 -9.30 7.64
CA MET A 172 8.97 -10.11 7.98
C MET A 172 9.24 -11.04 9.15
N THR A 173 8.24 -11.27 9.94
CA THR A 173 8.24 -12.24 11.04
C THR A 173 7.77 -13.59 10.51
N VAL A 174 8.46 -14.67 10.89
CA VAL A 174 8.04 -16.05 10.58
C VAL A 174 6.92 -16.43 11.55
N GLU A 175 5.69 -16.49 11.05
CA GLU A 175 4.52 -16.83 11.88
C GLU A 175 4.35 -18.36 12.01
N ARG A 176 4.50 -19.05 10.89
CA ARG A 176 4.28 -20.50 10.84
C ARG A 176 5.13 -21.17 9.78
N ILE A 177 5.55 -22.38 10.06
CA ILE A 177 6.09 -23.36 9.12
C ILE A 177 5.22 -24.61 9.26
N SER A 178 4.69 -25.13 8.15
CA SER A 178 3.85 -26.33 8.14
C SER A 178 4.66 -27.58 8.40
N ASP A 179 3.97 -28.67 8.65
CA ASP A 179 4.59 -29.99 8.54
C ASP A 179 5.06 -30.24 7.10
N PRO A 180 6.14 -31.02 6.92
CA PRO A 180 6.65 -31.30 5.58
C PRO A 180 5.73 -32.24 4.79
N GLU A 181 5.49 -31.88 3.53
CA GLU A 181 4.81 -32.70 2.54
C GLU A 181 5.72 -32.88 1.32
N ASN A 182 6.10 -34.13 1.03
CA ASN A 182 7.01 -34.45 -0.09
C ASN A 182 8.34 -33.65 -0.07
N GLY A 183 8.90 -33.39 1.11
CA GLY A 183 10.12 -32.64 1.30
C GLY A 183 9.96 -31.10 1.14
N LYS A 184 8.72 -30.61 1.13
CA LYS A 184 8.38 -29.19 1.06
C LYS A 184 7.55 -28.77 2.27
N VAL A 185 7.67 -27.49 2.63
CA VAL A 185 6.89 -26.87 3.70
C VAL A 185 6.25 -25.56 3.20
N ALA A 186 5.09 -25.23 3.73
CA ALA A 186 4.48 -23.91 3.56
C ALA A 186 4.94 -23.00 4.70
N VAL A 187 5.45 -21.84 4.36
CA VAL A 187 5.93 -20.84 5.31
C VAL A 187 5.05 -19.61 5.22
N ALA A 188 4.47 -19.21 6.36
CA ALA A 188 3.70 -17.97 6.47
C ALA A 188 4.54 -16.91 7.18
N LEU A 189 4.75 -15.81 6.49
CA LEU A 189 5.47 -14.63 6.94
C LEU A 189 4.50 -13.46 7.12
N SER A 190 4.78 -12.53 8.03
CA SER A 190 3.95 -11.36 8.23
C SER A 190 4.76 -10.08 8.38
N SER A 191 4.16 -8.96 7.95
CA SER A 191 4.68 -7.62 8.20
C SER A 191 3.55 -6.62 8.45
N LYS A 192 3.92 -5.45 9.00
CA LYS A 192 3.03 -4.28 9.12
C LYS A 192 3.49 -3.14 8.22
N GLU A 193 4.63 -3.31 7.57
CA GLU A 193 5.22 -2.30 6.70
C GLU A 193 4.60 -2.40 5.30
N PHE A 194 4.56 -1.30 4.58
CA PHE A 194 4.10 -1.22 3.17
C PHE A 194 2.70 -1.81 2.90
N LEU A 195 1.80 -1.76 3.89
CA LEU A 195 0.45 -2.32 3.73
C LEU A 195 -0.28 -1.69 2.54
N SER A 196 -0.17 -0.39 2.34
CA SER A 196 -0.82 0.32 1.23
C SER A 196 -0.32 -0.14 -0.13
N ASP A 197 0.96 -0.44 -0.25
CA ASP A 197 1.61 -0.86 -1.49
C ASP A 197 1.29 -2.31 -1.84
N THR A 198 1.06 -3.15 -0.82
CA THR A 198 0.82 -4.58 -0.96
C THR A 198 -0.66 -4.97 -1.04
N THR A 199 -1.59 -4.05 -0.80
CA THR A 199 -3.04 -4.33 -0.75
C THR A 199 -3.63 -4.89 -2.05
N LEU A 200 -2.99 -4.61 -3.18
CA LEU A 200 -3.46 -5.01 -4.52
C LEU A 200 -2.72 -6.25 -5.05
N LEU A 201 -1.74 -6.74 -4.34
CA LEU A 201 -0.88 -7.84 -4.78
C LEU A 201 -1.45 -9.18 -4.30
N ARG A 202 -1.39 -10.20 -5.15
CA ARG A 202 -1.74 -11.58 -4.80
C ARG A 202 -0.56 -12.52 -4.95
N GLU A 203 0.08 -12.52 -6.08
CA GLU A 203 1.24 -13.36 -6.36
C GLU A 203 2.48 -12.49 -6.53
N GLN A 204 3.56 -12.88 -5.89
CA GLN A 204 4.83 -12.20 -5.94
C GLN A 204 5.96 -13.18 -6.13
N THR A 205 7.03 -12.73 -6.77
CA THR A 205 8.30 -13.45 -6.86
C THR A 205 9.27 -12.87 -5.85
N VAL A 206 9.93 -13.71 -5.11
CA VAL A 206 10.93 -13.39 -4.09
C VAL A 206 12.25 -14.07 -4.41
#